data_ca6c9bf1c54ed7e8882c2f4c0c24201d
#
_entry.id   ca6c9bf1c54ed7e8882c2f4c0c24201d
#
_cell.length_a   1.000
_cell.length_b   1.000
_cell.length_c   1.000
_cell.angle_alpha   90.00
_cell.angle_beta   90.00
_cell.angle_gamma   90.00
#
_symmetry.space_group_name_H-M   'P 1'
#
loop_
_entity.id
_entity.type
_entity.pdbx_description
1 polymer ?
#
loop_
_entity_poly.entity_id
_entity_poly.type
_entity_poly.pdbx_seq_one_letter_code
_entity_poly.pdbx_strand_id
1 'polypeptide(L)'
;GVRPLQNILCMKWAMYYGVEVNWNILIGFPGETDEDYRQQIQLVKLLLHLPPPECVGDLWLERFSPYYTRPEEYGVTITGPGEAYPYVYDSEDIDLFRIAYDFEFTTQNEIDPALKKELTETVQKWKARHQSDDLPYLFFTKSMNFVTVYDDRSIGNPNKNRFEGAPAWIIVFCNESPKTMDQIKKHAQGLGAEEAAAEQEVLQLEKMGILYGEKGKYLTLALPHNANL
;
A
#
# COMPACT_ATOMS: atom_id res chain seq x y z
N GLY A 1 -2.12 -4.71 13.86
CA GLY A 1 -2.50 -4.71 12.46
C GLY A 1 -1.32 -5.01 11.55
N VAL A 2 -1.60 -5.35 10.31
CA VAL A 2 -0.59 -5.57 9.26
C VAL A 2 -0.06 -4.21 8.79
N ARG A 3 1.24 -4.10 8.55
CA ARG A 3 1.87 -2.85 8.11
C ARG A 3 1.89 -2.76 6.58
N PRO A 4 1.90 -1.55 5.99
CA PRO A 4 2.05 -1.33 4.56
C PRO A 4 3.18 -2.15 3.92
N LEU A 5 4.37 -2.17 4.52
CA LEU A 5 5.51 -2.97 4.04
C LEU A 5 5.21 -4.48 3.89
N GLN A 6 4.38 -5.05 4.78
CA GLN A 6 4.02 -6.47 4.73
C GLN A 6 3.03 -6.73 3.59
N ASN A 7 2.05 -5.84 3.39
CA ASN A 7 1.10 -5.92 2.29
C ASN A 7 1.81 -5.77 0.93
N ILE A 8 2.71 -4.78 0.81
CA ILE A 8 3.51 -4.58 -0.40
C ILE A 8 4.36 -5.82 -0.71
N LEU A 9 5.03 -6.38 0.29
CA LEU A 9 5.83 -7.60 0.13
C LEU A 9 4.98 -8.77 -0.36
N CYS A 10 3.77 -8.94 0.21
CA CYS A 10 2.83 -9.97 -0.20
C CYS A 10 2.39 -9.79 -1.66
N MET A 11 1.93 -8.59 -2.03
CA MET A 11 1.49 -8.28 -3.40
C MET A 11 2.62 -8.45 -4.42
N LYS A 12 3.82 -7.99 -4.08
CA LYS A 12 5.01 -8.10 -4.92
C LYS A 12 5.32 -9.56 -5.25
N TRP A 13 5.39 -10.43 -4.25
CA TRP A 13 5.70 -11.83 -4.47
C TRP A 13 4.53 -12.62 -5.04
N ALA A 14 3.29 -12.28 -4.72
CA ALA A 14 2.12 -12.85 -5.36
C ALA A 14 2.17 -12.59 -6.88
N MET A 15 2.39 -11.35 -7.29
CA MET A 15 2.57 -11.01 -8.70
C MET A 15 3.72 -11.78 -9.34
N TYR A 16 4.90 -11.83 -8.69
CA TYR A 16 6.07 -12.53 -9.21
C TYR A 16 5.85 -14.03 -9.47
N TYR A 17 5.04 -14.68 -8.61
CA TYR A 17 4.71 -16.11 -8.73
C TYR A 17 3.39 -16.37 -9.47
N GLY A 18 2.75 -15.36 -10.04
CA GLY A 18 1.49 -15.51 -10.77
C GLY A 18 0.30 -15.86 -9.86
N VAL A 19 0.34 -15.47 -8.58
CA VAL A 19 -0.76 -15.64 -7.63
C VAL A 19 -1.65 -14.41 -7.70
N GLU A 20 -2.92 -14.61 -8.01
CA GLU A 20 -3.92 -13.53 -8.00
C GLU A 20 -4.28 -13.13 -6.57
N VAL A 21 -4.28 -11.83 -6.30
CA VAL A 21 -4.63 -11.26 -4.99
C VAL A 21 -5.77 -10.26 -5.17
N ASN A 22 -6.91 -10.56 -4.58
CA ASN A 22 -8.04 -9.64 -4.50
C ASN A 22 -7.96 -8.88 -3.16
N TRP A 23 -7.96 -7.55 -3.20
CA TRP A 23 -7.80 -6.72 -2.03
C TRP A 23 -8.49 -5.36 -2.20
N ASN A 24 -8.75 -4.69 -1.08
CA ASN A 24 -9.41 -3.40 -1.03
C ASN A 24 -8.61 -2.40 -0.20
N ILE A 25 -8.77 -1.11 -0.50
CA ILE A 25 -8.39 -0.04 0.39
C ILE A 25 -9.63 0.32 1.22
N LEU A 26 -9.54 0.16 2.53
CA LEU A 26 -10.59 0.59 3.45
C LEU A 26 -10.23 1.95 4.04
N ILE A 27 -11.21 2.83 4.14
CA ILE A 27 -11.09 4.20 4.65
C ILE A 27 -12.19 4.47 5.68
N GLY A 28 -12.07 5.57 6.41
CA GLY A 28 -13.07 5.96 7.41
C GLY A 28 -12.86 5.30 8.77
N PHE A 29 -11.65 4.81 9.06
CA PHE A 29 -11.37 4.29 10.40
C PHE A 29 -11.34 5.40 11.45
N PRO A 30 -11.86 5.13 12.67
CA PRO A 30 -11.70 6.05 13.78
C PRO A 30 -10.22 6.37 14.04
N GLY A 31 -9.89 7.66 14.13
CA GLY A 31 -8.54 8.14 14.39
C GLY A 31 -7.70 8.42 13.13
N GLU A 32 -8.20 8.15 11.92
CA GLU A 32 -7.56 8.59 10.69
C GLU A 32 -7.49 10.11 10.59
N THR A 33 -6.45 10.60 9.95
CA THR A 33 -6.18 12.02 9.73
C THR A 33 -6.01 12.32 8.23
N ASP A 34 -6.13 13.57 7.84
CA ASP A 34 -5.82 14.03 6.48
C ASP A 34 -4.42 13.62 6.04
N GLU A 35 -3.46 13.58 6.96
CA GLU A 35 -2.09 13.17 6.66
C GLU A 35 -1.99 11.69 6.30
N ASP A 36 -2.78 10.83 6.93
CA ASP A 36 -2.82 9.40 6.58
C ASP A 36 -3.31 9.21 5.14
N TYR A 37 -4.31 10.00 4.70
CA TYR A 37 -4.80 9.99 3.32
C TYR A 37 -3.75 10.49 2.34
N ARG A 38 -3.03 11.58 2.65
CA ARG A 38 -1.94 12.08 1.81
C ARG A 38 -0.84 11.04 1.65
N GLN A 39 -0.42 10.40 2.74
CA GLN A 39 0.58 9.35 2.72
C GLN A 39 0.11 8.13 1.92
N GLN A 40 -1.16 7.74 2.05
CA GLN A 40 -1.73 6.64 1.29
C GLN A 40 -1.80 6.94 -0.21
N ILE A 41 -2.19 8.16 -0.61
CA ILE A 41 -2.18 8.61 -1.99
C ILE A 41 -0.76 8.55 -2.59
N GLN A 42 0.25 9.02 -1.84
CA GLN A 42 1.65 8.94 -2.29
C GLN A 42 2.11 7.48 -2.41
N LEU A 43 1.76 6.64 -1.45
CA LEU A 43 2.09 5.21 -1.50
C LEU A 43 1.47 4.54 -2.73
N VAL A 44 0.18 4.78 -3.01
CA VAL A 44 -0.50 4.24 -4.20
C VAL A 44 0.25 4.61 -5.48
N LYS A 45 0.71 5.87 -5.61
CA LYS A 45 1.49 6.32 -6.77
C LYS A 45 2.81 5.55 -6.96
N LEU A 46 3.41 5.03 -5.89
CA LEU A 46 4.61 4.19 -5.95
C LEU A 46 4.33 2.74 -6.36
N LEU A 47 3.09 2.28 -6.19
CA LEU A 47 2.70 0.88 -6.37
C LEU A 47 1.99 0.59 -7.69
N LEU A 48 1.92 1.54 -8.61
CA LEU A 48 1.15 1.43 -9.86
C LEU A 48 1.52 0.21 -10.73
N HIS A 49 2.70 -0.36 -10.55
CA HIS A 49 3.16 -1.57 -11.25
C HIS A 49 2.63 -2.87 -10.63
N LEU A 50 2.07 -2.82 -9.43
CA LEU A 50 1.44 -3.96 -8.77
C LEU A 50 -0.06 -4.05 -9.12
N PRO A 51 -0.71 -5.19 -8.92
CA PRO A 51 -2.16 -5.31 -9.14
C PRO A 51 -2.95 -4.31 -8.31
N PRO A 52 -3.88 -3.54 -8.94
CA PRO A 52 -4.67 -2.54 -8.22
C PRO A 52 -5.68 -3.18 -7.26
N PRO A 53 -6.17 -2.44 -6.25
CA PRO A 53 -7.26 -2.91 -5.40
C PRO A 53 -8.59 -2.99 -6.18
N GLU A 54 -9.51 -3.82 -5.72
CA GLU A 54 -10.85 -3.92 -6.30
C GLU A 54 -11.64 -2.62 -6.13
N CYS A 55 -11.57 -2.02 -4.92
CA CYS A 55 -12.21 -0.74 -4.64
C CYS A 55 -11.53 0.01 -3.49
N VAL A 56 -11.92 1.28 -3.35
CA VAL A 56 -11.80 2.06 -2.11
C VAL A 56 -13.18 2.04 -1.48
N GLY A 57 -13.31 1.47 -0.29
CA GLY A 57 -14.58 1.32 0.43
C GLY A 57 -14.50 1.91 1.82
N ASP A 58 -15.63 2.44 2.30
CA ASP A 58 -15.73 2.90 3.68
C ASP A 58 -15.75 1.72 4.66
N LEU A 59 -15.27 1.97 5.88
CA LEU A 59 -15.37 1.02 6.98
C LEU A 59 -16.84 0.70 7.27
N TRP A 60 -17.16 -0.58 7.36
CA TRP A 60 -18.45 -1.04 7.88
C TRP A 60 -18.33 -1.36 9.36
N LEU A 61 -19.24 -0.83 10.14
CA LEU A 61 -19.32 -1.13 11.57
C LEU A 61 -20.15 -2.39 11.79
N GLU A 62 -19.47 -3.51 11.93
CA GLU A 62 -20.10 -4.80 12.12
C GLU A 62 -20.34 -5.11 13.59
N ARG A 63 -21.43 -5.84 13.90
CA ARG A 63 -21.70 -6.41 15.19
C ARG A 63 -20.52 -7.27 15.66
N PHE A 64 -20.18 -7.18 16.93
CA PHE A 64 -19.05 -7.85 17.57
C PHE A 64 -17.66 -7.31 17.23
N SER A 65 -17.54 -6.36 16.30
CA SER A 65 -16.26 -5.67 16.08
C SER A 65 -15.85 -4.88 17.34
N PRO A 66 -14.55 -4.54 17.50
CA PRO A 66 -14.11 -3.66 18.58
C PRO A 66 -14.83 -2.30 18.58
N TYR A 67 -15.14 -1.75 17.42
CA TYR A 67 -15.85 -0.49 17.25
C TYR A 67 -17.32 -0.56 17.71
N TYR A 68 -17.94 -1.74 17.59
CA TYR A 68 -19.28 -2.00 18.07
C TYR A 68 -19.30 -2.29 19.57
N THR A 69 -18.37 -3.10 20.08
CA THR A 69 -18.37 -3.55 21.48
C THR A 69 -17.80 -2.54 22.45
N ARG A 70 -16.96 -1.61 21.97
CA ARG A 70 -16.30 -0.57 22.77
C ARG A 70 -16.25 0.76 22.03
N PRO A 71 -17.41 1.28 21.57
CA PRO A 71 -17.45 2.44 20.67
C PRO A 71 -16.82 3.69 21.30
N GLU A 72 -17.00 3.90 22.60
CA GLU A 72 -16.45 5.06 23.32
C GLU A 72 -14.91 5.10 23.30
N GLU A 73 -14.24 3.93 23.37
CA GLU A 73 -12.77 3.85 23.30
C GLU A 73 -12.22 4.32 21.95
N TYR A 74 -13.03 4.23 20.89
CA TYR A 74 -12.65 4.59 19.52
C TYR A 74 -13.29 5.90 19.05
N GLY A 75 -14.04 6.60 19.91
CA GLY A 75 -14.74 7.83 19.52
C GLY A 75 -15.84 7.58 18.47
N VAL A 76 -16.46 6.41 18.49
CA VAL A 76 -17.54 6.01 17.58
C VAL A 76 -18.88 6.26 18.27
N THR A 77 -19.83 6.81 17.54
CA THR A 77 -21.23 6.93 17.94
C THR A 77 -22.09 6.13 16.97
N ILE A 78 -22.73 5.06 17.46
CA ILE A 78 -23.66 4.25 16.65
C ILE A 78 -24.96 5.02 16.52
N THR A 79 -25.41 5.26 15.28
CA THR A 79 -26.58 6.10 14.99
C THR A 79 -27.83 5.29 14.62
N GLY A 80 -27.65 4.06 14.12
CA GLY A 80 -28.76 3.21 13.72
C GLY A 80 -28.31 1.85 13.21
N PRO A 81 -29.23 0.94 12.89
CA PRO A 81 -28.93 -0.23 12.10
C PRO A 81 -28.55 0.19 10.68
N GLY A 82 -27.83 -0.66 9.94
CA GLY A 82 -27.43 -0.39 8.56
C GLY A 82 -28.62 0.04 7.70
N GLU A 83 -28.36 0.90 6.73
CA GLU A 83 -29.37 1.58 5.89
C GLU A 83 -30.35 0.62 5.20
N ALA A 84 -29.92 -0.60 4.87
CA ALA A 84 -30.73 -1.58 4.17
C ALA A 84 -31.82 -2.22 5.05
N TYR A 85 -31.65 -2.28 6.38
CA TYR A 85 -32.57 -3.02 7.25
C TYR A 85 -34.00 -2.50 7.23
N PRO A 86 -34.27 -1.16 7.29
CA PRO A 86 -35.64 -0.64 7.23
C PRO A 86 -36.39 -0.94 5.93
N TYR A 87 -35.68 -1.25 4.84
CA TYR A 87 -36.30 -1.61 3.56
C TYR A 87 -36.65 -3.09 3.46
N VAL A 88 -35.97 -3.94 4.25
CA VAL A 88 -36.17 -5.39 4.21
C VAL A 88 -37.14 -5.87 5.29
N TYR A 89 -37.15 -5.20 6.44
CA TYR A 89 -37.92 -5.60 7.60
C TYR A 89 -38.91 -4.50 7.98
N ASP A 90 -40.15 -4.91 8.35
CA ASP A 90 -41.10 -3.99 8.90
C ASP A 90 -40.66 -3.58 10.31
N SER A 91 -40.37 -2.30 10.50
CA SER A 91 -39.81 -1.76 11.75
C SER A 91 -40.88 -1.57 12.85
N GLU A 92 -42.18 -1.69 12.53
CA GLU A 92 -43.22 -1.58 13.57
C GLU A 92 -43.27 -2.79 14.50
N ASP A 93 -42.91 -3.97 13.95
CA ASP A 93 -42.99 -5.24 14.71
C ASP A 93 -41.60 -5.80 15.08
N ILE A 94 -40.52 -5.25 14.56
CA ILE A 94 -39.17 -5.82 14.70
C ILE A 94 -38.19 -4.77 15.22
N ASP A 95 -37.52 -5.09 16.32
CA ASP A 95 -36.36 -4.31 16.81
C ASP A 95 -35.16 -4.53 15.89
N LEU A 96 -34.97 -3.61 14.95
CA LEU A 96 -33.90 -3.68 13.96
C LEU A 96 -32.50 -3.69 14.60
N PHE A 97 -32.31 -3.03 15.76
CA PHE A 97 -31.02 -3.10 16.48
C PHE A 97 -30.68 -4.50 16.96
N ARG A 98 -31.66 -5.36 17.22
CA ARG A 98 -31.41 -6.74 17.66
C ARG A 98 -31.05 -7.69 16.55
N ILE A 99 -31.52 -7.42 15.32
CA ILE A 99 -31.27 -8.30 14.17
C ILE A 99 -30.17 -7.80 13.24
N ALA A 100 -29.87 -6.49 13.24
CA ALA A 100 -28.84 -5.92 12.38
C ALA A 100 -27.46 -6.50 12.68
N TYR A 101 -26.68 -6.74 11.65
CA TYR A 101 -25.28 -7.15 11.73
C TYR A 101 -24.33 -5.98 11.50
N ASP A 102 -24.71 -5.03 10.65
CA ASP A 102 -24.00 -3.78 10.38
C ASP A 102 -24.80 -2.56 10.86
N PHE A 103 -24.08 -1.49 11.15
CA PHE A 103 -24.64 -0.29 11.79
C PHE A 103 -24.10 0.97 11.14
N GLU A 104 -24.97 1.99 11.06
CA GLU A 104 -24.59 3.36 10.78
C GLU A 104 -23.90 3.97 12.01
N PHE A 105 -22.88 4.76 11.76
CA PHE A 105 -22.08 5.38 12.81
C PHE A 105 -21.46 6.70 12.37
N THR A 106 -21.07 7.49 13.33
CA THR A 106 -20.23 8.68 13.13
C THR A 106 -18.96 8.58 13.97
N THR A 107 -17.91 9.25 13.51
CA THR A 107 -16.64 9.38 14.25
C THR A 107 -16.38 10.86 14.54
N GLN A 108 -15.49 11.12 15.49
CA GLN A 108 -15.09 12.50 15.83
C GLN A 108 -14.17 13.12 14.76
N ASN A 109 -13.65 12.31 13.85
CA ASN A 109 -12.70 12.77 12.85
C ASN A 109 -13.43 13.10 11.54
N GLU A 110 -13.28 14.35 11.11
CA GLU A 110 -13.71 14.76 9.78
C GLU A 110 -12.48 14.77 8.87
N ILE A 111 -12.50 13.93 7.85
CA ILE A 111 -11.49 13.91 6.80
C ILE A 111 -11.95 14.82 5.65
N ASP A 112 -11.03 15.62 5.10
CA ASP A 112 -11.31 16.45 3.93
C ASP A 112 -11.87 15.57 2.78
N PRO A 113 -13.12 15.82 2.35
CA PRO A 113 -13.73 15.06 1.24
C PRO A 113 -12.90 15.10 -0.04
N ALA A 114 -12.10 16.14 -0.26
CA ALA A 114 -11.22 16.25 -1.41
C ALA A 114 -10.13 15.17 -1.39
N LEU A 115 -9.61 14.81 -0.22
CA LEU A 115 -8.60 13.74 -0.09
C LEU A 115 -9.19 12.35 -0.36
N LYS A 116 -10.40 12.09 0.15
CA LYS A 116 -11.13 10.83 -0.17
C LYS A 116 -11.36 10.70 -1.69
N LYS A 117 -11.78 11.80 -2.32
CA LYS A 117 -11.98 11.86 -3.77
C LYS A 117 -10.67 11.65 -4.52
N GLU A 118 -9.58 12.32 -4.14
CA GLU A 118 -8.26 12.16 -4.78
C GLU A 118 -7.77 10.72 -4.68
N LEU A 119 -7.90 10.08 -3.52
CA LEU A 119 -7.52 8.67 -3.33
C LEU A 119 -8.33 7.77 -4.28
N THR A 120 -9.65 7.93 -4.31
CA THR A 120 -10.53 7.15 -5.18
C THR A 120 -10.19 7.33 -6.66
N GLU A 121 -10.00 8.57 -7.11
CA GLU A 121 -9.61 8.88 -8.50
C GLU A 121 -8.22 8.30 -8.84
N THR A 122 -7.28 8.33 -7.89
CA THR A 122 -5.94 7.76 -8.08
C THR A 122 -6.02 6.24 -8.28
N VAL A 123 -6.84 5.57 -7.48
CA VAL A 123 -7.09 4.12 -7.63
C VAL A 123 -7.80 3.80 -8.94
N GLN A 124 -8.80 4.60 -9.35
CA GLN A 124 -9.48 4.41 -10.63
C GLN A 124 -8.53 4.53 -11.83
N LYS A 125 -7.61 5.50 -11.80
CA LYS A 125 -6.55 5.64 -12.82
C LYS A 125 -5.60 4.43 -12.84
N TRP A 126 -5.25 3.91 -11.66
CA TRP A 126 -4.45 2.69 -11.53
C TRP A 126 -5.16 1.49 -12.18
N LYS A 127 -6.44 1.26 -11.83
CA LYS A 127 -7.26 0.19 -12.43
C LYS A 127 -7.37 0.33 -13.95
N ALA A 128 -7.68 1.53 -14.43
CA ALA A 128 -7.82 1.79 -15.86
C ALA A 128 -6.53 1.46 -16.63
N ARG A 129 -5.36 1.77 -16.07
CA ARG A 129 -4.08 1.44 -16.69
C ARG A 129 -3.84 -0.07 -16.73
N HIS A 130 -4.20 -0.82 -15.69
CA HIS A 130 -4.10 -2.28 -15.69
C HIS A 130 -5.11 -2.99 -16.61
N GLN A 131 -6.13 -2.28 -17.09
CA GLN A 131 -7.09 -2.76 -18.08
C GLN A 131 -6.70 -2.38 -19.51
N SER A 132 -5.66 -1.59 -19.71
CA SER A 132 -5.14 -1.18 -21.01
C SER A 132 -4.05 -2.14 -21.51
N ASP A 133 -3.70 -2.05 -22.79
CA ASP A 133 -2.58 -2.80 -23.38
C ASP A 133 -1.21 -2.31 -22.90
N ASP A 134 -1.14 -1.12 -22.27
CA ASP A 134 0.06 -0.50 -21.73
C ASP A 134 0.17 -0.71 -20.23
N LEU A 135 0.55 -1.91 -19.81
CA LEU A 135 0.70 -2.27 -18.41
C LEU A 135 1.89 -1.53 -17.76
N PRO A 136 1.69 -0.93 -16.58
CA PRO A 136 2.79 -0.31 -15.85
C PRO A 136 3.75 -1.37 -15.31
N TYR A 137 5.04 -1.09 -15.36
CA TYR A 137 6.04 -2.00 -14.81
C TYR A 137 7.09 -1.28 -13.98
N LEU A 138 7.63 -2.00 -13.02
CA LEU A 138 8.83 -1.67 -12.27
C LEU A 138 9.57 -2.97 -11.97
N PHE A 139 10.62 -3.24 -12.72
CA PHE A 139 11.43 -4.44 -12.53
C PHE A 139 12.92 -4.16 -12.69
N PHE A 140 13.74 -5.07 -12.22
CA PHE A 140 15.19 -4.97 -12.41
C PHE A 140 15.80 -6.25 -12.99
N THR A 141 16.87 -6.06 -13.74
CA THR A 141 17.77 -7.14 -14.18
C THR A 141 19.08 -7.02 -13.43
N LYS A 142 19.66 -8.17 -13.02
CA LYS A 142 20.93 -8.24 -12.33
C LYS A 142 22.00 -8.82 -13.25
N SER A 143 23.12 -8.12 -13.36
CA SER A 143 24.36 -8.59 -13.96
C SER A 143 25.45 -8.75 -12.91
N MET A 144 26.65 -9.19 -13.29
CA MET A 144 27.74 -9.41 -12.34
C MET A 144 28.08 -8.15 -11.54
N ASN A 145 28.16 -6.99 -12.18
CA ASN A 145 28.66 -5.74 -11.59
C ASN A 145 27.64 -4.61 -11.54
N PHE A 146 26.42 -4.81 -12.05
CA PHE A 146 25.41 -3.77 -12.09
C PHE A 146 24.00 -4.33 -12.04
N VAL A 147 23.08 -3.46 -11.66
CA VAL A 147 21.63 -3.68 -11.74
C VAL A 147 21.05 -2.64 -12.66
N THR A 148 20.15 -3.05 -13.56
CA THR A 148 19.36 -2.12 -14.36
C THR A 148 17.92 -2.18 -13.92
N VAL A 149 17.35 -1.04 -13.54
CA VAL A 149 15.94 -0.88 -13.18
C VAL A 149 15.20 -0.28 -14.37
N TYR A 150 14.09 -0.89 -14.73
CA TYR A 150 13.15 -0.45 -15.75
C TYR A 150 11.87 0.00 -15.05
N ASP A 151 11.47 1.25 -15.26
CA ASP A 151 10.33 1.88 -14.58
C ASP A 151 9.44 2.57 -15.61
N ASP A 152 8.22 2.10 -15.75
CA ASP A 152 7.17 2.70 -16.57
C ASP A 152 5.88 2.92 -15.76
N ARG A 153 6.01 3.28 -14.49
CA ARG A 153 4.87 3.69 -13.68
C ARG A 153 4.30 5.05 -14.11
N SER A 154 5.13 5.89 -14.77
CA SER A 154 4.73 7.19 -15.28
C SER A 154 4.34 7.10 -16.75
N ILE A 155 3.09 7.40 -17.07
CA ILE A 155 2.54 7.31 -18.44
C ILE A 155 3.40 8.10 -19.42
N GLY A 156 3.85 7.43 -20.48
CA GLY A 156 4.56 8.04 -21.60
C GLY A 156 6.00 8.47 -21.31
N ASN A 157 6.57 8.05 -20.18
CA ASN A 157 7.94 8.40 -19.80
C ASN A 157 8.68 7.21 -19.16
N PRO A 158 8.90 6.11 -19.90
CA PRO A 158 9.62 4.97 -19.38
C PRO A 158 11.07 5.33 -19.06
N ASN A 159 11.51 4.97 -17.87
CA ASN A 159 12.87 5.20 -17.40
C ASN A 159 13.67 3.89 -17.37
N LYS A 160 14.95 4.01 -17.70
CA LYS A 160 15.91 2.91 -17.59
C LYS A 160 17.15 3.43 -16.87
N ASN A 161 17.35 2.98 -15.64
CA ASN A 161 18.46 3.40 -14.81
C ASN A 161 19.42 2.24 -14.55
N ARG A 162 20.71 2.46 -14.76
CA ARG A 162 21.78 1.52 -14.44
C ARG A 162 22.46 1.94 -13.15
N PHE A 163 22.60 1.01 -12.22
CA PHE A 163 23.23 1.18 -10.93
C PHE A 163 24.43 0.27 -10.80
N GLU A 164 25.53 0.80 -10.26
CA GLU A 164 26.77 0.08 -9.95
C GLU A 164 27.14 0.33 -8.50
N GLY A 165 27.98 -0.52 -7.88
CA GLY A 165 28.41 -0.34 -6.50
C GLY A 165 27.29 -0.40 -5.47
N ALA A 166 27.23 0.58 -4.57
CA ALA A 166 26.32 0.57 -3.42
C ALA A 166 24.83 0.49 -3.80
N PRO A 167 24.28 1.32 -4.69
CA PRO A 167 22.86 1.23 -5.03
C PRO A 167 22.50 -0.12 -5.67
N ALA A 168 23.38 -0.72 -6.44
CA ALA A 168 23.13 -2.01 -7.09
C ALA A 168 22.92 -3.14 -6.07
N TRP A 169 23.83 -3.28 -5.09
CA TRP A 169 23.67 -4.33 -4.08
C TRP A 169 22.55 -4.02 -3.08
N ILE A 170 22.25 -2.73 -2.78
CA ILE A 170 21.11 -2.36 -1.91
C ILE A 170 19.80 -2.83 -2.54
N ILE A 171 19.59 -2.57 -3.84
CA ILE A 171 18.39 -3.03 -4.57
C ILE A 171 18.22 -4.54 -4.43
N VAL A 172 19.28 -5.31 -4.61
CA VAL A 172 19.24 -6.78 -4.50
C VAL A 172 19.03 -7.23 -3.06
N PHE A 173 19.73 -6.60 -2.10
CA PHE A 173 19.68 -6.98 -0.69
C PHE A 173 18.33 -6.73 -0.03
N CYS A 174 17.68 -5.62 -0.41
CA CYS A 174 16.35 -5.25 0.10
C CYS A 174 15.19 -5.88 -0.70
N ASN A 175 15.46 -6.74 -1.69
CA ASN A 175 14.42 -7.27 -2.58
C ASN A 175 13.55 -8.34 -1.94
N GLU A 176 14.14 -9.33 -1.28
CA GLU A 176 13.42 -10.52 -0.78
C GLU A 176 12.64 -10.24 0.49
N SER A 177 13.14 -9.35 1.32
CA SER A 177 12.51 -8.99 2.60
C SER A 177 12.99 -7.62 3.06
N PRO A 178 12.16 -6.87 3.82
CA PRO A 178 12.55 -5.58 4.36
C PRO A 178 13.82 -5.67 5.22
N LYS A 179 14.76 -4.74 5.03
CA LYS A 179 16.01 -4.66 5.80
C LYS A 179 16.03 -3.38 6.64
N THR A 180 16.55 -3.47 7.86
CA THR A 180 16.80 -2.27 8.66
C THR A 180 18.04 -1.54 8.16
N MET A 181 18.17 -0.25 8.48
CA MET A 181 19.38 0.52 8.15
C MET A 181 20.64 -0.14 8.72
N ASP A 182 20.59 -0.67 9.93
CA ASP A 182 21.74 -1.37 10.55
C ASP A 182 22.13 -2.64 9.76
N GLN A 183 21.15 -3.38 9.24
CA GLN A 183 21.42 -4.54 8.40
C GLN A 183 22.07 -4.13 7.08
N ILE A 184 21.63 -3.02 6.48
CA ILE A 184 22.20 -2.47 5.25
C ILE A 184 23.64 -2.01 5.50
N LYS A 185 23.89 -1.25 6.58
CA LYS A 185 25.23 -0.80 6.98
C LYS A 185 26.19 -1.97 7.24
N LYS A 186 25.72 -2.97 7.99
CA LYS A 186 26.52 -4.19 8.24
C LYS A 186 26.85 -4.95 6.96
N HIS A 187 25.92 -5.00 6.01
CA HIS A 187 26.16 -5.63 4.70
C HIS A 187 27.20 -4.82 3.90
N ALA A 188 27.11 -3.47 3.92
CA ALA A 188 28.09 -2.58 3.30
C ALA A 188 29.50 -2.83 3.82
N GLN A 189 29.69 -2.92 5.15
CA GLN A 189 30.97 -3.24 5.77
C GLN A 189 31.54 -4.57 5.27
N GLY A 190 30.71 -5.61 5.17
CA GLY A 190 31.10 -6.91 4.64
C GLY A 190 31.57 -6.87 3.19
N LEU A 191 31.18 -5.84 2.43
CA LEU A 191 31.62 -5.59 1.05
C LEU A 191 32.78 -4.59 0.94
N GLY A 192 33.28 -4.08 2.09
CA GLY A 192 34.33 -3.05 2.11
C GLY A 192 33.84 -1.65 1.73
N ALA A 193 32.53 -1.39 1.78
CA ALA A 193 31.92 -0.08 1.49
C ALA A 193 31.71 0.74 2.77
N GLU A 194 31.71 2.08 2.65
CA GLU A 194 31.44 2.99 3.75
C GLU A 194 29.95 3.02 4.12
N GLU A 195 29.66 2.99 5.43
CA GLU A 195 28.28 3.02 5.95
C GLU A 195 27.52 4.31 5.57
N ALA A 196 28.19 5.46 5.66
CA ALA A 196 27.60 6.75 5.32
C ALA A 196 27.20 6.83 3.84
N ALA A 197 28.00 6.25 2.94
CA ALA A 197 27.66 6.15 1.53
C ALA A 197 26.43 5.26 1.32
N ALA A 198 26.34 4.12 2.02
CA ALA A 198 25.17 3.25 1.94
C ALA A 198 23.87 3.94 2.40
N GLU A 199 23.93 4.76 3.45
CA GLU A 199 22.77 5.51 3.95
C GLU A 199 22.30 6.56 2.93
N GLN A 200 23.22 7.29 2.31
CA GLN A 200 22.89 8.25 1.24
C GLN A 200 22.24 7.57 0.04
N GLU A 201 22.74 6.42 -0.37
CA GLU A 201 22.16 5.65 -1.47
C GLU A 201 20.76 5.12 -1.16
N VAL A 202 20.49 4.67 0.06
CA VAL A 202 19.15 4.28 0.49
C VAL A 202 18.17 5.45 0.33
N LEU A 203 18.52 6.65 0.82
CA LEU A 203 17.68 7.85 0.70
C LEU A 203 17.47 8.25 -0.77
N GLN A 204 18.50 8.12 -1.61
CA GLN A 204 18.38 8.40 -3.02
C GLN A 204 17.46 7.40 -3.74
N LEU A 205 17.60 6.11 -3.47
CA LEU A 205 16.73 5.07 -4.03
C LEU A 205 15.27 5.20 -3.55
N GLU A 206 15.06 5.62 -2.30
CA GLU A 206 13.73 5.92 -1.76
C GLU A 206 13.12 7.13 -2.47
N LYS A 207 13.88 8.22 -2.68
CA LYS A 207 13.45 9.39 -3.43
C LYS A 207 13.08 9.06 -4.88
N MET A 208 13.77 8.10 -5.49
CA MET A 208 13.46 7.58 -6.83
C MET A 208 12.25 6.63 -6.84
N GLY A 209 11.70 6.27 -5.68
CA GLY A 209 10.63 5.29 -5.56
C GLY A 209 11.03 3.87 -5.97
N ILE A 210 12.32 3.55 -5.92
CA ILE A 210 12.83 2.18 -6.11
C ILE A 210 12.81 1.41 -4.80
N LEU A 211 13.07 2.09 -3.68
CA LEU A 211 12.85 1.59 -2.32
C LEU A 211 11.62 2.25 -1.71
N TYR A 212 10.99 1.52 -0.80
CA TYR A 212 9.99 2.04 0.12
C TYR A 212 10.47 1.83 1.55
N GLY A 213 10.48 2.93 2.33
CA GLY A 213 10.88 2.94 3.72
C GLY A 213 9.69 3.09 4.67
N GLU A 214 9.62 2.25 5.71
CA GLU A 214 8.65 2.36 6.79
C GLU A 214 9.30 2.02 8.13
N LYS A 215 9.25 2.96 9.09
CA LYS A 215 9.77 2.78 10.45
C LYS A 215 11.20 2.20 10.48
N GLY A 216 12.09 2.74 9.64
CA GLY A 216 13.48 2.35 9.54
C GLY A 216 13.75 1.00 8.87
N LYS A 217 12.77 0.44 8.17
CA LYS A 217 12.92 -0.73 7.31
C LYS A 217 12.66 -0.37 5.86
N TYR A 218 13.45 -0.94 4.96
CA TYR A 218 13.45 -0.63 3.54
C TYR A 218 13.22 -1.89 2.70
N LEU A 219 12.37 -1.77 1.69
CA LEU A 219 12.03 -2.83 0.75
C LEU A 219 12.20 -2.32 -0.68
N THR A 220 12.82 -3.10 -1.54
CA THR A 220 12.85 -2.82 -2.98
C THR A 220 11.48 -3.07 -3.59
N LEU A 221 10.90 -2.04 -4.22
CA LEU A 221 9.60 -2.13 -4.89
C LEU A 221 9.71 -2.84 -6.24
N ALA A 222 10.82 -2.66 -6.95
CA ALA A 222 11.05 -3.32 -8.23
C ALA A 222 11.06 -4.85 -8.07
N LEU A 223 10.36 -5.55 -8.98
CA LEU A 223 10.42 -7.01 -9.07
C LEU A 223 11.73 -7.44 -9.74
N PRO A 224 12.33 -8.58 -9.37
CA PRO A 224 13.33 -9.17 -10.23
C PRO A 224 12.69 -9.56 -11.56
N HIS A 225 13.44 -9.40 -12.66
CA HIS A 225 12.93 -9.78 -13.98
C HIS A 225 12.55 -11.25 -14.02
N ASN A 226 11.32 -11.51 -14.46
CA ASN A 226 10.79 -12.86 -14.68
C ASN A 226 10.31 -12.95 -16.13
N ALA A 227 10.92 -13.84 -16.92
CA ALA A 227 10.58 -14.02 -18.33
C ALA A 227 9.16 -14.58 -18.55
N ASN A 228 8.47 -15.01 -17.50
CA ASN A 228 7.11 -15.55 -17.54
C ASN A 228 6.04 -14.52 -17.13
N LEU A 229 6.41 -13.28 -16.85
CA LEU A 229 5.51 -12.18 -16.54
C LEU A 229 5.38 -11.23 -17.73
#